data_3efa7a45e7d63a346a5bc97195bcfddf
#
_entry.id   3efa7a45e7d63a346a5bc97195bcfddf
#
_cell.length_a   1.000
_cell.length_b   1.000
_cell.length_c   1.000
_cell.angle_alpha   90.00
_cell.angle_beta   90.00
_cell.angle_gamma   90.00
#
_symmetry.space_group_name_H-M   'P 1'
#
loop_
_entity.id
_entity.type
_entity.pdbx_description
1 polymer ?
#
loop_
_entity_poly.entity_id
_entity_poly.type
_entity_poly.pdbx_seq_one_letter_code
_entity_poly.pdbx_strand_id
1 'polypeptide(L)'
;MREIILQTDQLTKSYGKFTALDHADMTVYRGDIYGLIGRNGAGKTTMMKLVARLAEPTEGSYSLFGKRGYAAEKEKRRIGSLIENPAFFGNLTAYQNLRYYCFQKGITDLKQIDEALELVRLTDVKNKKFRKFSLGMKQRLGIAFAVLDNPDLVILDEPINGLDPIGISELRDTFRKLNQERGITLIISSHILSELYAVANRFLFIDNGRVIKEITKQELDLECSRCIIVKTDDVKKTAIILESELNITDYQVIDTEEIRIYDENAKTDELNKAIVRGGVNISQIYESGVSLEDYFKQLVREVQS
;
A
#
# COMPACT_ATOMS: atom_id res chain seq x y z
N MET A 1 7.10 -20.86 0.25
CA MET A 1 7.36 -19.57 -0.41
C MET A 1 6.04 -18.96 -0.79
N ARG A 2 5.82 -17.63 -0.59
CA ARG A 2 4.61 -16.91 -1.05
C ARG A 2 4.65 -16.81 -2.58
N GLU A 3 3.50 -16.99 -3.25
CA GLU A 3 3.40 -16.87 -4.71
C GLU A 3 3.50 -15.41 -5.15
N ILE A 4 4.42 -15.12 -6.08
CA ILE A 4 4.53 -13.79 -6.71
C ILE A 4 3.50 -13.72 -7.84
N ILE A 5 2.60 -12.74 -7.78
CA ILE A 5 1.59 -12.53 -8.82
C ILE A 5 1.91 -11.36 -9.74
N LEU A 6 2.70 -10.41 -9.27
CA LEU A 6 3.21 -9.29 -10.07
C LEU A 6 4.65 -9.01 -9.65
N GLN A 7 5.53 -8.89 -10.63
CA GLN A 7 6.90 -8.42 -10.44
C GLN A 7 7.30 -7.52 -11.59
N THR A 8 7.84 -6.35 -11.30
CA THR A 8 8.45 -5.45 -12.29
C THR A 8 9.97 -5.57 -12.23
N ASP A 9 10.61 -5.25 -13.35
CA ASP A 9 12.04 -5.34 -13.54
C ASP A 9 12.49 -4.09 -14.33
N GLN A 10 13.04 -3.11 -13.63
CA GLN A 10 13.51 -1.81 -14.14
C GLN A 10 12.45 -1.09 -14.99
N LEU A 11 11.20 -1.11 -14.52
CA LEU A 11 10.07 -0.62 -15.29
C LEU A 11 10.13 0.89 -15.50
N THR A 12 10.20 1.32 -16.75
CA THR A 12 10.35 2.73 -17.13
C THR A 12 9.25 3.18 -18.07
N LYS A 13 8.72 4.39 -17.85
CA LYS A 13 7.77 5.03 -18.75
C LYS A 13 8.11 6.49 -19.00
N SER A 14 8.39 6.80 -20.26
CA SER A 14 8.59 8.17 -20.73
C SER A 14 7.48 8.60 -21.68
N TYR A 15 7.10 9.87 -21.57
CA TYR A 15 6.19 10.58 -22.46
C TYR A 15 6.97 11.72 -23.12
N GLY A 16 7.50 11.48 -24.33
CA GLY A 16 8.41 12.40 -24.96
C GLY A 16 9.69 12.61 -24.13
N LYS A 17 9.94 13.84 -23.67
CA LYS A 17 11.10 14.18 -22.82
C LYS A 17 10.88 13.98 -21.31
N PHE A 18 9.64 13.72 -20.90
CA PHE A 18 9.29 13.55 -19.49
C PHE A 18 9.25 12.08 -19.12
N THR A 19 10.09 11.68 -18.16
CA THR A 19 10.07 10.33 -17.59
C THR A 19 9.17 10.31 -16.37
N ALA A 20 8.01 9.67 -16.52
CA ALA A 20 6.99 9.60 -15.48
C ALA A 20 7.23 8.43 -14.49
N LEU A 21 7.98 7.43 -14.92
CA LEU A 21 8.44 6.30 -14.09
C LEU A 21 9.84 5.90 -14.56
N ASP A 22 10.78 5.78 -13.62
CA ASP A 22 12.19 5.59 -13.88
C ASP A 22 12.73 4.37 -13.10
N HIS A 23 13.04 3.27 -13.83
CA HIS A 23 13.62 2.03 -13.30
C HIS A 23 12.93 1.50 -12.03
N ALA A 24 11.61 1.40 -12.06
CA ALA A 24 10.83 1.05 -10.89
C ALA A 24 10.68 -0.46 -10.72
N ASP A 25 11.12 -0.97 -9.58
CA ASP A 25 10.97 -2.36 -9.17
C ASP A 25 9.88 -2.49 -8.10
N MET A 26 9.04 -3.51 -8.24
CA MET A 26 7.94 -3.82 -7.33
C MET A 26 7.67 -5.33 -7.31
N THR A 27 7.39 -5.88 -6.13
CA THR A 27 7.02 -7.30 -6.01
C THR A 27 5.76 -7.46 -5.17
N VAL A 28 4.70 -7.99 -5.77
CA VAL A 28 3.40 -8.22 -5.12
C VAL A 28 3.15 -9.71 -4.99
N TYR A 29 2.86 -10.16 -3.78
CA TYR A 29 2.55 -11.54 -3.48
C TYR A 29 1.04 -11.77 -3.41
N ARG A 30 0.60 -13.01 -3.68
CA ARG A 30 -0.79 -13.41 -3.54
C ARG A 30 -1.29 -13.14 -2.10
N GLY A 31 -2.46 -12.51 -1.99
CA GLY A 31 -3.07 -12.15 -0.73
C GLY A 31 -2.52 -10.87 -0.09
N ASP A 32 -1.62 -10.13 -0.75
CA ASP A 32 -1.23 -8.81 -0.27
C ASP A 32 -2.35 -7.78 -0.44
N ILE A 33 -2.46 -6.86 0.51
CA ILE A 33 -3.01 -5.53 0.29
C ILE A 33 -1.80 -4.60 0.22
N TYR A 34 -1.43 -4.26 -1.00
CA TYR A 34 -0.21 -3.52 -1.31
C TYR A 34 -0.51 -2.03 -1.46
N GLY A 35 0.08 -1.20 -0.60
CA GLY A 35 -0.08 0.25 -0.60
C GLY A 35 0.98 0.94 -1.47
N LEU A 36 0.56 1.69 -2.47
CA LEU A 36 1.44 2.54 -3.29
C LEU A 36 1.34 3.99 -2.82
N ILE A 37 2.37 4.48 -2.12
CA ILE A 37 2.39 5.78 -1.46
C ILE A 37 3.26 6.76 -2.23
N GLY A 38 2.75 7.96 -2.47
CA GLY A 38 3.53 9.03 -3.10
C GLY A 38 2.71 10.30 -3.30
N ARG A 39 3.39 11.43 -3.48
CA ARG A 39 2.73 12.70 -3.76
C ARG A 39 1.97 12.68 -5.09
N ASN A 40 1.14 13.69 -5.33
CA ASN A 40 0.53 13.88 -6.64
C ASN A 40 1.64 14.11 -7.68
N GLY A 41 1.53 13.39 -8.82
CA GLY A 41 2.56 13.42 -9.86
C GLY A 41 3.79 12.53 -9.61
N ALA A 42 3.86 11.79 -8.51
CA ALA A 42 5.00 10.92 -8.18
C ALA A 42 5.18 9.69 -9.10
N GLY A 43 4.21 9.38 -9.98
CA GLY A 43 4.28 8.23 -10.89
C GLY A 43 3.32 7.08 -10.55
N LYS A 44 2.55 7.16 -9.44
CA LYS A 44 1.62 6.11 -8.99
C LYS A 44 0.66 5.63 -10.10
N THR A 45 -0.11 6.56 -10.67
CA THR A 45 -1.07 6.26 -11.75
C THR A 45 -0.37 5.66 -12.98
N THR A 46 0.84 6.13 -13.30
CA THR A 46 1.65 5.57 -14.41
C THR A 46 2.03 4.13 -14.13
N MET A 47 2.55 3.83 -12.93
CA MET A 47 2.87 2.47 -12.49
C MET A 47 1.62 1.57 -12.61
N MET A 48 0.50 2.01 -12.07
CA MET A 48 -0.76 1.27 -12.11
C MET A 48 -1.27 1.04 -13.53
N LYS A 49 -1.16 2.04 -14.43
CA LYS A 49 -1.52 1.89 -15.85
C LYS A 49 -0.67 0.83 -16.56
N LEU A 50 0.63 0.78 -16.27
CA LEU A 50 1.54 -0.21 -16.84
C LEU A 50 1.17 -1.63 -16.38
N VAL A 51 1.02 -1.84 -15.06
CA VAL A 51 0.72 -3.17 -14.52
C VAL A 51 -0.72 -3.61 -14.81
N ALA A 52 -1.67 -2.69 -14.96
CA ALA A 52 -3.02 -2.96 -15.44
C ALA A 52 -3.10 -3.13 -16.96
N ARG A 53 -1.97 -2.98 -17.68
CA ARG A 53 -1.88 -3.07 -19.15
C ARG A 53 -2.76 -2.05 -19.89
N LEU A 54 -2.88 -0.87 -19.32
CA LEU A 54 -3.52 0.29 -19.94
C LEU A 54 -2.50 1.19 -20.66
N ALA A 55 -1.20 0.95 -20.43
CA ALA A 55 -0.08 1.56 -21.13
C ALA A 55 1.04 0.56 -21.30
N GLU A 56 1.88 0.74 -22.33
CA GLU A 56 3.08 -0.07 -22.54
C GLU A 56 4.30 0.62 -21.93
N PRO A 57 5.25 -0.13 -21.33
CA PRO A 57 6.50 0.44 -20.85
C PRO A 57 7.37 0.95 -22.00
N THR A 58 8.21 1.94 -21.71
CA THR A 58 9.25 2.39 -22.65
C THR A 58 10.47 1.49 -22.55
N GLU A 59 10.86 1.11 -21.31
CA GLU A 59 11.96 0.19 -21.01
C GLU A 59 11.58 -0.70 -19.82
N GLY A 60 12.38 -1.75 -19.60
CA GLY A 60 12.10 -2.72 -18.54
C GLY A 60 11.02 -3.72 -18.91
N SER A 61 10.63 -4.52 -17.94
CA SER A 61 9.63 -5.56 -18.13
C SER A 61 8.84 -5.84 -16.86
N TYR A 62 7.76 -6.62 -16.98
CA TYR A 62 7.03 -7.14 -15.83
C TYR A 62 6.53 -8.55 -16.09
N SER A 63 6.27 -9.29 -15.02
CA SER A 63 5.60 -10.57 -15.05
C SER A 63 4.28 -10.51 -14.27
N LEU A 64 3.25 -11.17 -14.81
CA LEU A 64 1.94 -11.34 -14.18
C LEU A 64 1.65 -12.82 -14.03
N PHE A 65 1.35 -13.26 -12.80
CA PHE A 65 1.05 -14.65 -12.48
C PHE A 65 2.13 -15.63 -13.03
N GLY A 66 3.42 -15.23 -12.89
CA GLY A 66 4.57 -15.97 -13.37
C GLY A 66 4.80 -15.95 -14.88
N LYS A 67 4.00 -15.19 -15.65
CA LYS A 67 4.10 -15.10 -17.11
C LYS A 67 4.63 -13.74 -17.55
N ARG A 68 5.43 -13.70 -18.62
CA ARG A 68 6.01 -12.50 -19.22
C ARG A 68 5.55 -12.32 -20.68
N GLY A 69 5.68 -11.12 -21.22
CA GLY A 69 5.39 -10.77 -22.60
C GLY A 69 3.97 -11.15 -23.04
N TYR A 70 3.83 -11.75 -24.22
CA TYR A 70 2.52 -12.14 -24.78
C TYR A 70 1.74 -13.13 -23.90
N ALA A 71 2.43 -14.00 -23.17
CA ALA A 71 1.76 -14.94 -22.25
C ALA A 71 1.10 -14.21 -21.07
N ALA A 72 1.68 -13.11 -20.60
CA ALA A 72 1.08 -12.24 -19.57
C ALA A 72 -0.18 -11.52 -20.09
N GLU A 73 -0.31 -11.29 -21.39
CA GLU A 73 -1.47 -10.64 -21.98
C GLU A 73 -2.77 -11.43 -21.78
N LYS A 74 -2.69 -12.74 -21.81
CA LYS A 74 -3.83 -13.64 -21.57
C LYS A 74 -4.33 -13.55 -20.13
N GLU A 75 -3.47 -13.14 -19.19
CA GLU A 75 -3.81 -13.00 -17.78
C GLU A 75 -4.58 -11.70 -17.45
N LYS A 76 -4.75 -10.79 -18.43
CA LYS A 76 -5.47 -9.51 -18.25
C LYS A 76 -6.89 -9.70 -17.67
N ARG A 77 -7.56 -10.80 -17.99
CA ARG A 77 -8.90 -11.10 -17.45
C ARG A 77 -8.91 -11.34 -15.95
N ARG A 78 -7.75 -11.69 -15.38
CA ARG A 78 -7.56 -11.91 -13.95
C ARG A 78 -7.30 -10.61 -13.17
N ILE A 79 -7.30 -9.47 -13.88
CA ILE A 79 -7.03 -8.16 -13.30
C ILE A 79 -8.30 -7.31 -13.40
N GLY A 80 -8.80 -6.84 -12.25
CA GLY A 80 -9.76 -5.76 -12.16
C GLY A 80 -9.06 -4.44 -11.90
N SER A 81 -9.51 -3.35 -12.48
CA SER A 81 -8.89 -2.05 -12.22
C SER A 81 -9.89 -0.92 -12.18
N LEU A 82 -9.63 0.03 -11.27
CA LEU A 82 -10.26 1.33 -11.19
C LEU A 82 -9.13 2.36 -11.17
N ILE A 83 -8.77 2.85 -12.36
CA ILE A 83 -7.71 3.84 -12.55
C ILE A 83 -8.37 5.09 -13.14
N GLU A 84 -8.23 6.22 -12.46
CA GLU A 84 -8.97 7.45 -12.74
C GLU A 84 -10.49 7.29 -12.54
N ASN A 85 -11.30 8.19 -13.12
CA ASN A 85 -12.75 8.14 -12.95
C ASN A 85 -13.38 7.10 -13.88
N PRO A 86 -14.23 6.20 -13.35
CA PRO A 86 -14.92 5.24 -14.20
C PRO A 86 -15.91 5.95 -15.12
N ALA A 87 -15.85 5.60 -16.41
CA ALA A 87 -16.73 6.13 -17.44
C ALA A 87 -18.12 5.49 -17.39
N PHE A 88 -18.90 5.76 -16.34
CA PHE A 88 -20.26 5.28 -16.24
C PHE A 88 -21.27 6.20 -16.96
N PHE A 89 -22.31 5.62 -17.52
CA PHE A 89 -23.39 6.33 -18.17
C PHE A 89 -24.32 6.99 -17.15
N GLY A 90 -24.36 8.30 -17.11
CA GLY A 90 -25.10 9.06 -16.11
C GLY A 90 -26.60 8.79 -16.09
N ASN A 91 -27.21 8.44 -17.21
CA ASN A 91 -28.65 8.15 -17.35
C ASN A 91 -29.03 6.71 -17.01
N LEU A 92 -28.05 5.80 -16.97
CA LEU A 92 -28.25 4.41 -16.55
C LEU A 92 -28.22 4.30 -15.02
N THR A 93 -28.87 3.28 -14.49
CA THR A 93 -28.80 2.91 -13.07
C THR A 93 -27.45 2.23 -12.76
N ALA A 94 -27.11 2.03 -11.48
CA ALA A 94 -25.93 1.25 -11.09
C ALA A 94 -25.96 -0.15 -11.71
N TYR A 95 -27.08 -0.87 -11.56
CA TYR A 95 -27.26 -2.19 -12.14
C TYR A 95 -27.10 -2.19 -13.65
N GLN A 96 -27.73 -1.23 -14.36
CA GLN A 96 -27.64 -1.14 -15.82
C GLN A 96 -26.22 -0.85 -16.30
N ASN A 97 -25.46 -0.01 -15.59
CA ASN A 97 -24.06 0.24 -15.90
C ASN A 97 -23.22 -1.05 -15.78
N LEU A 98 -23.33 -1.76 -14.66
CA LEU A 98 -22.57 -3.01 -14.48
C LEU A 98 -22.99 -4.08 -15.50
N ARG A 99 -24.30 -4.19 -15.81
CA ARG A 99 -24.80 -5.10 -16.83
C ARG A 99 -24.22 -4.79 -18.22
N TYR A 100 -24.11 -3.51 -18.58
CA TYR A 100 -23.46 -3.09 -19.83
C TYR A 100 -22.00 -3.61 -19.91
N TYR A 101 -21.24 -3.45 -18.82
CA TYR A 101 -19.87 -3.94 -18.77
C TYR A 101 -19.77 -5.46 -18.72
N CYS A 102 -20.71 -6.17 -18.11
CA CYS A 102 -20.78 -7.63 -18.20
C CYS A 102 -20.89 -8.09 -19.65
N PHE A 103 -21.79 -7.47 -20.45
CA PHE A 103 -21.89 -7.78 -21.87
C PHE A 103 -20.61 -7.49 -22.64
N GLN A 104 -19.98 -6.35 -22.36
CA GLN A 104 -18.73 -5.97 -23.05
C GLN A 104 -17.58 -6.94 -22.72
N LYS A 105 -17.52 -7.46 -21.49
CA LYS A 105 -16.51 -8.43 -21.03
C LYS A 105 -16.86 -9.88 -21.38
N GLY A 106 -18.07 -10.17 -21.89
CA GLY A 106 -18.56 -11.51 -22.16
C GLY A 106 -18.95 -12.29 -20.91
N ILE A 107 -19.27 -11.60 -19.82
CA ILE A 107 -19.73 -12.20 -18.56
C ILE A 107 -21.21 -12.56 -18.72
N THR A 108 -21.55 -13.85 -18.66
CA THR A 108 -22.90 -14.37 -18.85
C THR A 108 -23.67 -14.54 -17.54
N ASP A 109 -22.96 -14.76 -16.44
CA ASP A 109 -23.58 -14.86 -15.12
C ASP A 109 -23.83 -13.47 -14.51
N LEU A 110 -25.05 -13.00 -14.65
CA LEU A 110 -25.48 -11.68 -14.15
C LEU A 110 -25.68 -11.65 -12.63
N LYS A 111 -25.64 -12.78 -11.90
CA LYS A 111 -25.69 -12.80 -10.44
C LYS A 111 -24.51 -12.07 -9.83
N GLN A 112 -23.37 -12.09 -10.52
CA GLN A 112 -22.17 -11.36 -10.13
C GLN A 112 -22.41 -9.84 -9.97
N ILE A 113 -23.40 -9.26 -10.64
CA ILE A 113 -23.76 -7.85 -10.49
C ILE A 113 -24.36 -7.60 -9.10
N ASP A 114 -25.32 -8.44 -8.67
CA ASP A 114 -25.94 -8.28 -7.36
C ASP A 114 -24.92 -8.54 -6.24
N GLU A 115 -24.06 -9.55 -6.39
CA GLU A 115 -22.97 -9.83 -5.45
C GLU A 115 -21.95 -8.67 -5.36
N ALA A 116 -21.58 -8.07 -6.48
CA ALA A 116 -20.68 -6.92 -6.49
C ALA A 116 -21.33 -5.68 -5.85
N LEU A 117 -22.61 -5.44 -6.10
CA LEU A 117 -23.36 -4.34 -5.49
C LEU A 117 -23.56 -4.53 -3.99
N GLU A 118 -23.78 -5.76 -3.54
CA GLU A 118 -23.89 -6.11 -2.12
C GLU A 118 -22.56 -5.86 -1.40
N LEU A 119 -21.45 -6.35 -1.97
CA LEU A 119 -20.10 -6.17 -1.44
C LEU A 119 -19.77 -4.70 -1.16
N VAL A 120 -20.17 -3.80 -2.06
CA VAL A 120 -19.91 -2.37 -1.93
C VAL A 120 -21.08 -1.59 -1.28
N ARG A 121 -22.06 -2.27 -0.73
CA ARG A 121 -23.24 -1.68 -0.05
C ARG A 121 -24.05 -0.73 -0.95
N LEU A 122 -24.31 -1.12 -2.19
CA LEU A 122 -25.12 -0.36 -3.15
C LEU A 122 -26.41 -1.06 -3.54
N THR A 123 -26.78 -2.17 -2.90
CA THR A 123 -27.99 -2.96 -3.20
C THR A 123 -29.27 -2.12 -3.17
N ASP A 124 -29.48 -1.33 -2.10
CA ASP A 124 -30.68 -0.52 -1.92
C ASP A 124 -30.84 0.60 -2.95
N VAL A 125 -29.73 1.00 -3.57
CA VAL A 125 -29.68 2.09 -4.55
C VAL A 125 -29.36 1.60 -5.96
N LYS A 126 -29.38 0.28 -6.21
CA LYS A 126 -29.02 -0.31 -7.52
C LYS A 126 -29.83 0.22 -8.69
N ASN A 127 -31.07 0.67 -8.43
CA ASN A 127 -31.98 1.25 -9.42
C ASN A 127 -31.90 2.78 -9.53
N LYS A 128 -31.06 3.45 -8.74
CA LYS A 128 -30.84 4.89 -8.80
C LYS A 128 -29.90 5.22 -9.97
N LYS A 129 -30.21 6.27 -10.75
CA LYS A 129 -29.39 6.72 -11.88
C LYS A 129 -28.02 7.22 -11.39
N PHE A 130 -26.95 6.84 -12.10
CA PHE A 130 -25.58 7.20 -11.75
C PHE A 130 -25.33 8.69 -11.56
N ARG A 131 -25.95 9.58 -12.39
CA ARG A 131 -25.85 11.03 -12.24
C ARG A 131 -26.32 11.58 -10.89
N LYS A 132 -27.12 10.80 -10.15
CA LYS A 132 -27.62 11.15 -8.80
C LYS A 132 -26.76 10.56 -7.67
N PHE A 133 -25.64 9.89 -7.99
CA PHE A 133 -24.76 9.31 -7.01
C PHE A 133 -23.86 10.38 -6.36
N SER A 134 -23.65 10.26 -5.04
CA SER A 134 -22.59 10.98 -4.35
C SER A 134 -21.22 10.49 -4.82
N LEU A 135 -20.14 11.21 -4.49
CA LEU A 135 -18.79 10.80 -4.82
C LEU A 135 -18.50 9.40 -4.27
N GLY A 136 -18.79 9.14 -3.00
CA GLY A 136 -18.57 7.82 -2.38
C GLY A 136 -19.37 6.69 -3.05
N MET A 137 -20.63 6.95 -3.46
CA MET A 137 -21.40 5.97 -4.23
C MET A 137 -20.78 5.70 -5.61
N LYS A 138 -20.21 6.71 -6.25
CA LYS A 138 -19.50 6.55 -7.54
C LYS A 138 -18.23 5.73 -7.37
N GLN A 139 -17.43 5.99 -6.34
CA GLN A 139 -16.23 5.21 -6.00
C GLN A 139 -16.59 3.74 -5.73
N ARG A 140 -17.61 3.48 -4.91
CA ARG A 140 -18.08 2.13 -4.63
C ARG A 140 -18.54 1.40 -5.89
N LEU A 141 -19.28 2.06 -6.79
CA LEU A 141 -19.67 1.47 -8.06
C LEU A 141 -18.46 1.14 -8.94
N GLY A 142 -17.40 1.98 -8.91
CA GLY A 142 -16.13 1.71 -9.58
C GLY A 142 -15.43 0.47 -9.03
N ILE A 143 -15.45 0.27 -7.71
CA ILE A 143 -14.93 -0.96 -7.10
C ILE A 143 -15.79 -2.16 -7.49
N ALA A 144 -17.13 -2.04 -7.46
CA ALA A 144 -18.02 -3.11 -7.93
C ALA A 144 -17.71 -3.53 -9.38
N PHE A 145 -17.43 -2.55 -10.26
CA PHE A 145 -16.99 -2.82 -11.63
C PHE A 145 -15.64 -3.54 -11.69
N ALA A 146 -14.67 -3.13 -10.86
CA ALA A 146 -13.35 -3.73 -10.82
C ALA A 146 -13.36 -5.20 -10.37
N VAL A 147 -14.32 -5.60 -9.53
CA VAL A 147 -14.44 -6.98 -9.01
C VAL A 147 -15.36 -7.88 -9.84
N LEU A 148 -16.02 -7.36 -10.88
CA LEU A 148 -16.73 -8.21 -11.84
C LEU A 148 -15.77 -9.21 -12.47
N ASP A 149 -16.24 -10.43 -12.71
CA ASP A 149 -15.43 -11.55 -13.28
C ASP A 149 -14.44 -12.17 -12.26
N ASN A 150 -14.61 -11.89 -10.96
CA ASN A 150 -13.83 -12.47 -9.86
C ASN A 150 -12.30 -12.46 -10.14
N PRO A 151 -11.69 -11.28 -10.27
CA PRO A 151 -10.26 -11.18 -10.57
C PRO A 151 -9.39 -11.68 -9.41
N ASP A 152 -8.17 -12.16 -9.71
CA ASP A 152 -7.16 -12.49 -8.69
C ASP A 152 -6.45 -11.25 -8.15
N LEU A 153 -6.37 -10.18 -8.96
CA LEU A 153 -5.72 -8.91 -8.64
C LEU A 153 -6.64 -7.75 -8.94
N VAL A 154 -6.80 -6.84 -7.98
CA VAL A 154 -7.54 -5.58 -8.17
C VAL A 154 -6.62 -4.39 -7.92
N ILE A 155 -6.63 -3.43 -8.84
CA ILE A 155 -5.80 -2.22 -8.82
C ILE A 155 -6.72 -1.00 -8.67
N LEU A 156 -6.53 -0.23 -7.61
CA LEU A 156 -7.38 0.91 -7.24
C LEU A 156 -6.54 2.18 -7.09
N ASP A 157 -6.75 3.15 -7.97
CA ASP A 157 -6.04 4.43 -7.95
C ASP A 157 -6.83 5.47 -7.14
N GLU A 158 -6.26 5.91 -6.01
CA GLU A 158 -6.83 6.91 -5.07
C GLU A 158 -8.31 6.64 -4.70
N PRO A 159 -8.73 5.39 -4.36
CA PRO A 159 -10.14 5.04 -4.20
C PRO A 159 -10.81 5.73 -3.00
N ILE A 160 -10.05 6.23 -2.05
CA ILE A 160 -10.51 6.85 -0.80
C ILE A 160 -10.61 8.38 -0.95
N ASN A 161 -9.98 8.96 -1.97
CA ASN A 161 -9.84 10.41 -2.12
C ASN A 161 -11.20 11.13 -2.18
N GLY A 162 -11.34 12.17 -1.34
CA GLY A 162 -12.54 13.02 -1.30
C GLY A 162 -13.75 12.41 -0.60
N LEU A 163 -13.56 11.32 0.15
CA LEU A 163 -14.62 10.71 0.97
C LEU A 163 -14.62 11.29 2.39
N ASP A 164 -15.77 11.23 3.03
CA ASP A 164 -15.92 11.51 4.45
C ASP A 164 -15.38 10.33 5.30
N PRO A 165 -15.12 10.53 6.61
CA PRO A 165 -14.57 9.49 7.47
C PRO A 165 -15.40 8.19 7.51
N ILE A 166 -16.72 8.29 7.39
CA ILE A 166 -17.60 7.12 7.35
C ILE A 166 -17.39 6.35 6.05
N GLY A 167 -17.37 7.04 4.91
CA GLY A 167 -17.11 6.45 3.59
C GLY A 167 -15.74 5.77 3.52
N ILE A 168 -14.71 6.38 4.14
CA ILE A 168 -13.36 5.79 4.25
C ILE A 168 -13.40 4.48 5.04
N SER A 169 -14.06 4.48 6.22
CA SER A 169 -14.18 3.28 7.05
C SER A 169 -14.88 2.14 6.30
N GLU A 170 -15.98 2.44 5.61
CA GLU A 170 -16.74 1.44 4.85
C GLU A 170 -15.94 0.87 3.66
N LEU A 171 -15.11 1.69 3.00
CA LEU A 171 -14.22 1.18 1.94
C LEU A 171 -13.10 0.30 2.50
N ARG A 172 -12.53 0.64 3.66
CA ARG A 172 -11.56 -0.21 4.35
C ARG A 172 -12.13 -1.59 4.66
N ASP A 173 -13.38 -1.65 5.15
CA ASP A 173 -14.08 -2.93 5.35
C ASP A 173 -14.27 -3.69 4.04
N THR A 174 -14.58 -2.98 2.95
CA THR A 174 -14.72 -3.59 1.62
C THR A 174 -13.38 -4.18 1.16
N PHE A 175 -12.25 -3.49 1.35
CA PHE A 175 -10.92 -4.01 0.99
C PHE A 175 -10.56 -5.26 1.81
N ARG A 176 -10.84 -5.26 3.12
CA ARG A 176 -10.65 -6.45 3.97
C ARG A 176 -11.47 -7.64 3.50
N LYS A 177 -12.75 -7.43 3.18
CA LYS A 177 -13.62 -8.49 2.66
C LYS A 177 -13.11 -9.05 1.34
N LEU A 178 -12.73 -8.19 0.39
CA LEU A 178 -12.15 -8.61 -0.89
C LEU A 178 -10.91 -9.50 -0.68
N ASN A 179 -10.05 -9.10 0.22
CA ASN A 179 -8.80 -9.81 0.49
C ASN A 179 -9.02 -11.09 1.31
N GLN A 180 -9.70 -11.01 2.46
CA GLN A 180 -9.81 -12.10 3.42
C GLN A 180 -10.87 -13.14 3.02
N GLU A 181 -12.02 -12.70 2.50
CA GLU A 181 -13.14 -13.59 2.19
C GLU A 181 -13.08 -14.11 0.74
N ARG A 182 -12.58 -13.30 -0.22
CA ARG A 182 -12.49 -13.67 -1.63
C ARG A 182 -11.07 -14.01 -2.10
N GLY A 183 -10.05 -13.86 -1.26
CA GLY A 183 -8.64 -14.14 -1.59
C GLY A 183 -8.04 -13.23 -2.66
N ILE A 184 -8.66 -12.07 -2.92
CA ILE A 184 -8.22 -11.11 -3.95
C ILE A 184 -7.01 -10.34 -3.42
N THR A 185 -5.97 -10.24 -4.24
CA THR A 185 -4.83 -9.36 -3.99
C THR A 185 -5.19 -7.94 -4.42
N LEU A 186 -4.82 -6.94 -3.60
CA LEU A 186 -5.14 -5.54 -3.87
C LEU A 186 -3.86 -4.72 -4.04
N ILE A 187 -3.84 -3.83 -5.02
CA ILE A 187 -2.88 -2.71 -5.12
C ILE A 187 -3.69 -1.43 -5.00
N ILE A 188 -3.40 -0.63 -3.99
CA ILE A 188 -4.17 0.58 -3.68
C ILE A 188 -3.20 1.75 -3.60
N SER A 189 -3.42 2.82 -4.37
CA SER A 189 -2.64 4.05 -4.23
C SER A 189 -3.29 5.04 -3.26
N SER A 190 -2.47 5.79 -2.56
CA SER A 190 -2.85 7.01 -1.84
C SER A 190 -1.67 7.98 -1.75
N HIS A 191 -1.98 9.25 -1.55
CA HIS A 191 -0.99 10.25 -1.14
C HIS A 191 -0.95 10.45 0.38
N ILE A 192 -1.79 9.73 1.14
CA ILE A 192 -1.90 9.79 2.60
C ILE A 192 -1.56 8.40 3.14
N LEU A 193 -0.41 8.28 3.83
CA LEU A 193 0.08 6.99 4.35
C LEU A 193 -0.86 6.39 5.40
N SER A 194 -1.37 7.20 6.33
CA SER A 194 -2.26 6.74 7.41
C SER A 194 -3.57 6.11 6.88
N GLU A 195 -4.04 6.49 5.70
CA GLU A 195 -5.21 5.86 5.09
C GLU A 195 -4.96 4.40 4.70
N LEU A 196 -3.81 4.11 4.09
CA LEU A 196 -3.44 2.77 3.66
C LEU A 196 -2.87 1.91 4.79
N TYR A 197 -2.20 2.53 5.76
CA TYR A 197 -1.66 1.84 6.93
C TYR A 197 -2.69 0.99 7.68
N ALA A 198 -3.95 1.44 7.71
CA ALA A 198 -5.05 0.74 8.36
C ALA A 198 -5.45 -0.59 7.68
N VAL A 199 -5.06 -0.82 6.43
CA VAL A 199 -5.49 -1.98 5.64
C VAL A 199 -4.36 -2.72 4.93
N ALA A 200 -3.31 -2.02 4.50
CA ALA A 200 -2.20 -2.61 3.76
C ALA A 200 -1.23 -3.39 4.67
N ASN A 201 -0.62 -4.42 4.12
CA ASN A 201 0.42 -5.23 4.80
C ASN A 201 1.81 -5.04 4.19
N ARG A 202 1.90 -4.33 3.05
CA ARG A 202 3.14 -3.97 2.37
C ARG A 202 2.99 -2.61 1.70
N PHE A 203 4.06 -1.83 1.67
CA PHE A 203 4.07 -0.47 1.15
C PHE A 203 5.22 -0.27 0.18
N LEU A 204 4.95 0.46 -0.90
CA LEU A 204 5.96 1.00 -1.80
C LEU A 204 5.86 2.52 -1.81
N PHE A 205 6.95 3.17 -1.49
CA PHE A 205 7.09 4.63 -1.53
C PHE A 205 7.69 5.05 -2.86
N ILE A 206 7.02 5.99 -3.53
CA ILE A 206 7.45 6.51 -4.83
C ILE A 206 7.46 8.04 -4.80
N ASP A 207 8.51 8.66 -5.32
CA ASP A 207 8.60 10.10 -5.55
C ASP A 207 9.35 10.39 -6.85
N ASN A 208 8.91 11.42 -7.60
CA ASN A 208 9.52 11.83 -8.87
C ASN A 208 9.79 10.66 -9.85
N GLY A 209 8.85 9.71 -9.92
CA GLY A 209 8.95 8.55 -10.82
C GLY A 209 9.87 7.42 -10.33
N ARG A 210 10.53 7.56 -9.18
CA ARG A 210 11.46 6.55 -8.64
C ARG A 210 10.89 5.89 -7.39
N VAL A 211 11.12 4.59 -7.29
CA VAL A 211 10.85 3.85 -6.06
C VAL A 211 11.89 4.25 -5.02
N ILE A 212 11.44 4.74 -3.88
CA ILE A 212 12.30 5.13 -2.77
C ILE A 212 12.56 3.92 -1.87
N LYS A 213 11.48 3.23 -1.48
CA LYS A 213 11.53 2.12 -0.54
C LYS A 213 10.35 1.19 -0.71
N GLU A 214 10.58 -0.11 -0.56
CA GLU A 214 9.54 -1.12 -0.35
C GLU A 214 9.71 -1.72 1.04
N ILE A 215 8.61 -1.81 1.81
CA ILE A 215 8.66 -2.21 3.22
C ILE A 215 7.36 -2.96 3.60
N THR A 216 7.46 -3.94 4.47
CA THR A 216 6.30 -4.58 5.10
C THR A 216 5.72 -3.69 6.21
N LYS A 217 4.46 -3.97 6.60
CA LYS A 217 3.85 -3.27 7.72
C LYS A 217 4.66 -3.45 9.02
N GLN A 218 5.16 -4.66 9.27
CA GLN A 218 5.95 -4.96 10.47
C GLN A 218 7.24 -4.13 10.52
N GLU A 219 7.96 -4.04 9.40
CA GLU A 219 9.16 -3.20 9.30
C GLU A 219 8.82 -1.72 9.47
N LEU A 220 7.70 -1.25 8.88
CA LEU A 220 7.23 0.13 9.04
C LEU A 220 6.86 0.44 10.50
N ASP A 221 6.22 -0.52 11.19
CA ASP A 221 5.89 -0.39 12.62
C ASP A 221 7.16 -0.20 13.45
N LEU A 222 8.20 -0.99 13.19
CA LEU A 222 9.49 -0.88 13.88
C LEU A 222 10.18 0.47 13.60
N GLU A 223 10.13 0.96 12.36
CA GLU A 223 10.75 2.24 11.99
C GLU A 223 9.99 3.46 12.52
N CYS A 224 8.69 3.36 12.71
CA CYS A 224 7.84 4.43 13.26
C CYS A 224 7.64 4.33 14.78
N SER A 225 7.96 3.18 15.39
CA SER A 225 7.75 2.96 16.82
C SER A 225 8.52 3.97 17.65
N ARG A 226 7.88 4.48 18.70
CA ARG A 226 8.58 5.26 19.69
C ARG A 226 9.59 4.36 20.40
N CYS A 227 10.85 4.73 20.33
CA CYS A 227 11.93 4.01 21.00
C CYS A 227 12.99 4.99 21.50
N ILE A 228 13.81 4.55 22.45
CA ILE A 228 15.03 5.25 22.82
C ILE A 228 16.18 4.56 22.07
N ILE A 229 16.88 5.35 21.26
CA ILE A 229 18.08 4.91 20.57
C ILE A 229 19.29 5.20 21.44
N VAL A 230 20.09 4.16 21.69
CA VAL A 230 21.36 4.26 22.41
C VAL A 230 22.47 3.80 21.49
N LYS A 231 23.43 4.69 21.21
CA LYS A 231 24.67 4.32 20.52
C LYS A 231 25.81 4.23 21.53
N THR A 232 26.49 3.10 21.53
CA THR A 232 27.44 2.70 22.56
C THR A 232 28.61 1.92 21.98
N ASP A 233 29.73 1.90 22.69
CA ASP A 233 30.92 1.13 22.32
C ASP A 233 30.81 -0.37 22.67
N ASP A 234 29.82 -0.77 23.51
CA ASP A 234 29.59 -2.17 23.90
C ASP A 234 28.09 -2.48 24.03
N VAL A 235 27.47 -2.84 22.91
CA VAL A 235 26.04 -3.21 22.87
C VAL A 235 25.72 -4.44 23.69
N LYS A 236 26.63 -5.45 23.75
CA LYS A 236 26.40 -6.67 24.53
C LYS A 236 26.32 -6.39 26.03
N LYS A 237 27.22 -5.57 26.52
CA LYS A 237 27.23 -5.17 27.94
C LYS A 237 26.05 -4.24 28.24
N THR A 238 25.68 -3.38 27.31
CA THR A 238 24.48 -2.56 27.42
C THR A 238 23.22 -3.43 27.55
N ALA A 239 23.05 -4.46 26.73
CA ALA A 239 21.92 -5.40 26.83
C ALA A 239 21.85 -6.09 28.19
N ILE A 240 22.98 -6.54 28.73
CA ILE A 240 23.04 -7.13 30.08
C ILE A 240 22.56 -6.14 31.16
N ILE A 241 22.97 -4.86 31.06
CA ILE A 241 22.55 -3.81 32.00
C ILE A 241 21.05 -3.56 31.89
N LEU A 242 20.49 -3.48 30.68
CA LEU A 242 19.05 -3.31 30.45
C LEU A 242 18.26 -4.42 31.15
N GLU A 243 18.66 -5.68 30.96
CA GLU A 243 17.96 -6.83 31.54
C GLU A 243 18.16 -6.95 33.07
N SER A 244 19.42 -6.85 33.55
CA SER A 244 19.76 -7.15 34.93
C SER A 244 19.50 -6.00 35.91
N GLU A 245 19.70 -4.75 35.52
CA GLU A 245 19.55 -3.59 36.39
C GLU A 245 18.22 -2.84 36.22
N LEU A 246 17.72 -2.77 34.96
CA LEU A 246 16.54 -1.99 34.64
C LEU A 246 15.30 -2.85 34.37
N ASN A 247 15.43 -4.19 34.31
CA ASN A 247 14.36 -5.13 33.94
C ASN A 247 13.70 -4.82 32.60
N ILE A 248 14.46 -4.25 31.66
CA ILE A 248 13.99 -3.93 30.31
C ILE A 248 14.33 -5.11 29.40
N THR A 249 13.28 -5.73 28.84
CA THR A 249 13.41 -6.88 27.92
C THR A 249 12.92 -6.55 26.50
N ASP A 250 12.19 -5.44 26.33
CA ASP A 250 11.68 -4.99 25.04
C ASP A 250 12.70 -4.04 24.37
N TYR A 251 13.71 -4.65 23.75
CA TYR A 251 14.73 -3.94 22.99
C TYR A 251 15.20 -4.76 21.80
N GLN A 252 15.84 -4.11 20.83
CA GLN A 252 16.44 -4.71 19.65
C GLN A 252 17.86 -4.20 19.44
N VAL A 253 18.81 -5.14 19.28
CA VAL A 253 20.17 -4.83 18.83
C VAL A 253 20.14 -4.70 17.32
N ILE A 254 20.50 -3.53 16.81
CA ILE A 254 20.49 -3.22 15.38
C ILE A 254 21.84 -3.61 14.75
N ASP A 255 22.94 -3.18 15.38
CA ASP A 255 24.30 -3.50 14.94
C ASP A 255 25.26 -3.54 16.13
N THR A 256 26.56 -3.37 15.88
CA THR A 256 27.61 -3.41 16.90
C THR A 256 27.68 -2.17 17.80
N GLU A 257 26.98 -1.09 17.42
CA GLU A 257 27.02 0.21 18.11
C GLU A 257 25.65 0.73 18.50
N GLU A 258 24.54 0.19 17.95
CA GLU A 258 23.18 0.70 18.15
C GLU A 258 22.25 -0.33 18.78
N ILE A 259 21.55 0.07 19.84
CA ILE A 259 20.45 -0.64 20.47
C ILE A 259 19.22 0.25 20.54
N ARG A 260 18.04 -0.28 20.21
CA ARG A 260 16.74 0.40 20.28
C ARG A 260 15.90 -0.21 21.39
N ILE A 261 15.38 0.63 22.26
CA ILE A 261 14.61 0.26 23.44
C ILE A 261 13.18 0.70 23.22
N TYR A 262 12.24 -0.23 23.21
CA TYR A 262 10.82 -0.03 22.92
C TYR A 262 9.94 0.00 24.18
N ASP A 263 10.52 -0.24 25.36
CA ASP A 263 9.80 -0.15 26.63
C ASP A 263 9.26 1.26 26.87
N GLU A 264 7.92 1.37 26.96
CA GLU A 264 7.22 2.67 27.12
C GLU A 264 7.57 3.39 28.44
N ASN A 265 8.05 2.66 29.45
CA ASN A 265 8.41 3.20 30.75
C ASN A 265 9.88 3.62 30.82
N ALA A 266 10.69 3.26 29.82
CA ALA A 266 12.10 3.61 29.79
C ALA A 266 12.28 5.14 29.68
N LYS A 267 13.23 5.68 30.45
CA LYS A 267 13.59 7.10 30.41
C LYS A 267 15.07 7.26 30.08
N THR A 268 15.35 8.20 29.20
CA THR A 268 16.71 8.46 28.72
C THR A 268 17.71 8.76 29.84
N ASP A 269 17.29 9.47 30.90
CA ASP A 269 18.14 9.81 32.03
C ASP A 269 18.46 8.60 32.92
N GLU A 270 17.52 7.69 33.15
CA GLU A 270 17.71 6.45 33.89
C GLU A 270 18.63 5.49 33.12
N LEU A 271 18.38 5.31 31.83
CA LEU A 271 19.21 4.52 30.92
C LEU A 271 20.65 5.03 30.90
N ASN A 272 20.84 6.35 30.70
CA ASN A 272 22.16 6.95 30.66
C ASN A 272 22.93 6.69 31.97
N LYS A 273 22.31 6.90 33.13
CA LYS A 273 22.95 6.67 34.44
C LYS A 273 23.33 5.21 34.64
N ALA A 274 22.46 4.26 34.28
CA ALA A 274 22.73 2.83 34.47
C ALA A 274 23.86 2.36 33.54
N ILE A 275 23.80 2.68 32.25
CA ILE A 275 24.77 2.25 31.26
C ILE A 275 26.16 2.82 31.56
N VAL A 276 26.26 4.13 31.88
CA VAL A 276 27.54 4.75 32.25
C VAL A 276 28.10 4.19 33.54
N ARG A 277 27.25 3.96 34.57
CA ARG A 277 27.65 3.32 35.83
C ARG A 277 28.17 1.90 35.57
N GLY A 278 27.58 1.18 34.63
CA GLY A 278 28.06 -0.11 34.18
C GLY A 278 29.38 -0.08 33.43
N GLY A 279 29.98 1.11 33.19
CA GLY A 279 31.27 1.26 32.54
C GLY A 279 31.22 1.08 31.02
N VAL A 280 30.13 1.51 30.41
CA VAL A 280 29.95 1.57 28.94
C VAL A 280 29.85 3.04 28.52
N ASN A 281 30.51 3.40 27.42
CA ASN A 281 30.45 4.75 26.89
C ASN A 281 29.28 4.91 25.94
N ILE A 282 28.49 5.96 26.16
CA ILE A 282 27.38 6.33 25.28
C ILE A 282 27.87 7.47 24.36
N SER A 283 27.83 7.25 23.07
CA SER A 283 28.08 8.30 22.07
C SER A 283 26.83 9.15 21.80
N GLN A 284 25.64 8.50 21.80
CA GLN A 284 24.37 9.17 21.62
C GLN A 284 23.26 8.44 22.39
N ILE A 285 22.32 9.20 22.96
CA ILE A 285 21.07 8.70 23.53
C ILE A 285 19.96 9.71 23.24
N TYR A 286 18.89 9.26 22.56
CA TYR A 286 17.78 10.14 22.21
C TYR A 286 16.50 9.35 21.99
N GLU A 287 15.35 10.01 22.22
CA GLU A 287 14.06 9.45 21.88
C GLU A 287 13.86 9.56 20.36
N SER A 288 13.44 8.46 19.76
CA SER A 288 13.02 8.37 18.35
C SER A 288 11.59 7.85 18.33
N GLY A 289 10.86 8.30 17.35
CA GLY A 289 9.49 7.89 17.08
C GLY A 289 8.93 8.92 16.11
N VAL A 290 8.56 8.49 14.93
CA VAL A 290 8.09 9.40 13.87
C VAL A 290 6.65 9.08 13.55
N SER A 291 5.82 10.12 13.38
CA SER A 291 4.51 9.88 12.79
C SER A 291 4.66 9.28 11.39
N LEU A 292 3.66 8.51 10.94
CA LEU A 292 3.67 7.93 9.60
C LEU A 292 3.88 9.00 8.52
N GLU A 293 3.32 10.18 8.71
CA GLU A 293 3.44 11.31 7.79
C GLU A 293 4.86 11.91 7.80
N ASP A 294 5.50 11.99 8.97
CA ASP A 294 6.87 12.52 9.09
C ASP A 294 7.89 11.51 8.57
N TYR A 295 7.64 10.21 8.79
CA TYR A 295 8.43 9.14 8.18
C TYR A 295 8.47 9.28 6.65
N PHE A 296 7.32 9.46 6.02
CA PHE A 296 7.27 9.65 4.57
C PHE A 296 8.01 10.92 4.13
N LYS A 297 7.88 12.04 4.87
CA LYS A 297 8.62 13.28 4.58
C LYS A 297 10.15 13.08 4.68
N GLN A 298 10.61 12.29 5.67
CA GLN A 298 12.04 11.98 5.83
C GLN A 298 12.56 11.16 4.65
N LEU A 299 11.87 10.08 4.28
CA LEU A 299 12.23 9.27 3.10
C LEU A 299 12.39 10.11 1.83
N VAL A 300 11.47 11.05 1.60
CA VAL A 300 11.53 11.93 0.41
C VAL A 300 12.73 12.88 0.47
N ARG A 301 13.11 13.40 1.66
CA ARG A 301 14.25 14.31 1.82
C ARG A 301 15.60 13.60 1.60
N GLU A 302 15.74 12.37 2.10
CA GLU A 302 16.97 11.58 1.97
C GLU A 302 17.32 11.27 0.51
N VAL A 303 16.32 11.13 -0.36
CA VAL A 303 16.54 10.88 -1.79
C VAL A 303 16.87 12.16 -2.58
N GLN A 304 16.54 13.35 -2.03
CA GLN A 304 16.79 14.65 -2.68
C GLN A 304 18.14 15.28 -2.24
N SER A 305 18.79 14.73 -1.24
CA SER A 305 20.15 15.13 -0.77
C SER A 305 21.24 14.33 -1.47
#